data_155911da25c2ad428a08eeddac1567ab
#
_entry.id   155911da25c2ad428a08eeddac1567ab
#
_cell.length_a   1.000
_cell.length_b   1.000
_cell.length_c   1.000
_cell.angle_alpha   90.00
_cell.angle_beta   90.00
_cell.angle_gamma   90.00
#
_symmetry.space_group_name_H-M   'P 1'
#
loop_
_entity.id
_entity.type
_entity.pdbx_description
1 polymer ?
#
loop_
_entity_poly.entity_id
_entity_poly.type
_entity_poly.pdbx_seq_one_letter_code
_entity_poly.pdbx_strand_id
1 'polypeptide(L)'
;MSVRETYLSDYGITHEKGKKIIDYCRKATGYEQVLLLQSCQNVKPEIANFLFINLTTGLGYDNICKREYIPMQRKDFQGYRRKVIEEYNRLMTLLGRPII
;
A
#
# COMPACT_ATOMS: atom_id res chain seq x y z
N MET A 1 18.18 -5.00 -4.79
CA MET A 1 16.96 -5.46 -5.50
C MET A 1 16.05 -4.25 -5.72
N SER A 2 15.51 -4.07 -6.92
CA SER A 2 14.58 -2.98 -7.18
C SER A 2 13.20 -3.29 -6.58
N VAL A 3 12.38 -2.26 -6.36
CA VAL A 3 11.07 -2.42 -5.74
C VAL A 3 10.15 -3.33 -6.57
N ARG A 4 10.31 -3.34 -7.91
CA ARG A 4 9.48 -4.17 -8.79
C ARG A 4 9.79 -5.66 -8.65
N GLU A 5 10.92 -6.01 -8.08
CA GLU A 5 11.36 -7.39 -7.88
C GLU A 5 11.10 -7.89 -6.46
N THR A 6 10.58 -7.04 -5.59
CA THR A 6 10.32 -7.36 -4.19
C THR A 6 8.86 -7.77 -4.03
N TYR A 7 8.62 -8.93 -3.42
CA TYR A 7 7.27 -9.48 -3.19
C TYR A 7 6.94 -9.45 -1.70
N LEU A 8 5.65 -9.63 -1.39
CA LEU A 8 5.20 -9.65 0.01
C LEU A 8 5.91 -10.73 0.82
N SER A 9 6.24 -11.86 0.20
CA SER A 9 6.98 -12.93 0.87
C SER A 9 8.37 -12.47 1.32
N ASP A 10 8.98 -11.51 0.62
CA ASP A 10 10.28 -10.95 1.01
C ASP A 10 10.18 -10.15 2.32
N TYR A 11 8.98 -9.69 2.67
CA TYR A 11 8.69 -8.99 3.92
C TYR A 11 8.12 -9.93 4.99
N GLY A 12 8.10 -11.23 4.74
CA GLY A 12 7.53 -12.20 5.66
C GLY A 12 6.00 -12.21 5.68
N ILE A 13 5.36 -11.69 4.65
CA ILE A 13 3.91 -11.61 4.53
C ILE A 13 3.43 -12.68 3.55
N THR A 14 2.61 -13.62 4.03
CA THR A 14 2.01 -14.65 3.16
C THR A 14 0.91 -14.02 2.31
N HIS A 15 0.48 -14.74 1.26
CA HIS A 15 -0.61 -14.31 0.41
C HIS A 15 -1.89 -14.04 1.20
N GLU A 16 -2.24 -14.92 2.13
CA GLU A 16 -3.43 -14.78 2.97
C GLU A 16 -3.34 -13.55 3.88
N LYS A 17 -2.18 -13.35 4.51
CA LYS A 17 -1.96 -12.18 5.36
C LYS A 17 -2.01 -10.89 4.54
N GLY A 18 -1.44 -10.90 3.35
CA GLY A 18 -1.50 -9.76 2.43
C GLY A 18 -2.93 -9.37 2.10
N LYS A 19 -3.79 -10.35 1.84
CA LYS A 19 -5.22 -10.11 1.59
C LYS A 19 -5.90 -9.46 2.80
N LYS A 20 -5.61 -9.92 4.00
CA LYS A 20 -6.17 -9.35 5.23
C LYS A 20 -5.77 -7.88 5.39
N ILE A 21 -4.52 -7.55 5.11
CA ILE A 21 -4.05 -6.17 5.19
C ILE A 21 -4.76 -5.29 4.16
N ILE A 22 -4.90 -5.77 2.93
CA ILE A 22 -5.59 -5.05 1.85
C ILE A 22 -7.06 -4.81 2.23
N ASP A 23 -7.74 -5.83 2.73
CA ASP A 23 -9.14 -5.70 3.18
C ASP A 23 -9.25 -4.67 4.31
N TYR A 24 -8.28 -4.67 5.22
CA TYR A 24 -8.23 -3.69 6.30
C TYR A 24 -8.08 -2.27 5.76
N CYS A 25 -7.22 -2.08 4.75
CA CYS A 25 -7.04 -0.79 4.10
C CYS A 25 -8.36 -0.26 3.52
N ARG A 26 -9.15 -1.13 2.91
CA ARG A 26 -10.43 -0.74 2.30
C ARG A 26 -11.47 -0.33 3.32
N LYS A 27 -11.40 -0.88 4.53
CA LYS A 27 -12.35 -0.62 5.61
C LYS A 27 -11.83 0.43 6.60
N ALA A 28 -10.62 0.91 6.42
CA ALA A 28 -9.98 1.84 7.34
C ALA A 28 -10.77 3.15 7.44
N THR A 29 -10.90 3.67 8.66
CA THR A 29 -11.57 4.94 8.96
C THR A 29 -10.79 5.71 10.01
N GLY A 30 -11.04 7.03 10.07
CA GLY A 30 -10.42 7.87 11.09
C GLY A 30 -8.89 7.82 11.05
N TYR A 31 -8.26 7.60 12.20
CA TYR A 31 -6.80 7.60 12.29
C TYR A 31 -6.16 6.45 11.50
N GLU A 32 -6.90 5.38 11.26
CA GLU A 32 -6.40 4.27 10.46
C GLU A 32 -6.11 4.70 9.02
N GLN A 33 -6.98 5.57 8.46
CA GLN A 33 -6.73 6.16 7.14
C GLN A 33 -5.54 7.11 7.16
N VAL A 34 -5.40 7.89 8.22
CA VAL A 34 -4.27 8.80 8.39
C VAL A 34 -2.96 8.01 8.41
N LEU A 35 -2.92 6.91 9.14
CA LEU A 35 -1.75 6.04 9.20
C LEU A 35 -1.46 5.39 7.85
N LEU A 36 -2.50 5.01 7.11
CA LEU A 36 -2.32 4.44 5.77
C LEU A 36 -1.71 5.48 4.82
N LEU A 37 -2.23 6.70 4.85
CA LEU A 37 -1.66 7.78 4.04
C LEU A 37 -0.22 8.07 4.45
N GLN A 38 0.06 8.07 5.76
CA GLN A 38 1.43 8.24 6.25
C GLN A 38 2.35 7.13 5.74
N SER A 39 1.85 5.88 5.70
CA SER A 39 2.60 4.75 5.14
C SER A 39 2.94 4.98 3.68
N CYS A 40 1.98 5.48 2.89
CA CYS A 40 2.20 5.81 1.49
C CYS A 40 3.27 6.89 1.34
N GLN A 41 3.22 7.92 2.16
CA GLN A 41 4.18 9.02 2.13
C GLN A 41 5.57 8.57 2.56
N ASN A 42 5.66 7.67 3.54
CA ASN A 42 6.93 7.11 3.99
C ASN A 42 7.61 6.30 2.89
N VAL A 43 6.82 5.61 2.08
CA VAL A 43 7.35 4.73 1.03
C VAL A 43 7.71 5.51 -0.23
N LYS A 44 6.80 6.33 -0.75
CA LYS A 44 7.04 7.07 -2.00
C LYS A 44 6.14 8.30 -2.05
N PRO A 45 6.64 9.46 -1.55
CA PRO A 45 5.82 10.67 -1.46
C PRO A 45 5.22 11.13 -2.79
N GLU A 46 5.96 10.97 -3.89
CA GLU A 46 5.54 11.47 -5.21
C GLU A 46 4.26 10.81 -5.72
N ILE A 47 3.97 9.59 -5.27
CA ILE A 47 2.78 8.84 -5.70
C ILE A 47 1.92 8.41 -4.52
N ALA A 48 2.12 9.02 -3.36
CA ALA A 48 1.41 8.63 -2.14
C ALA A 48 -0.11 8.66 -2.32
N ASN A 49 -0.64 9.70 -2.96
CA ASN A 49 -2.08 9.83 -3.20
C ASN A 49 -2.62 8.70 -4.07
N PHE A 50 -1.89 8.31 -5.10
CA PHE A 50 -2.30 7.22 -6.00
C PHE A 50 -2.28 5.87 -5.29
N LEU A 51 -1.26 5.63 -4.47
CA LEU A 51 -1.20 4.41 -3.64
C LEU A 51 -2.35 4.37 -2.65
N PHE A 52 -2.67 5.49 -2.02
CA PHE A 52 -3.78 5.59 -1.08
C PHE A 52 -5.11 5.30 -1.77
N ILE A 53 -5.36 5.90 -2.94
CA ILE A 53 -6.57 5.67 -3.73
C ILE A 53 -6.67 4.18 -4.09
N ASN A 54 -5.58 3.59 -4.56
CA ASN A 54 -5.57 2.17 -4.93
C ASN A 54 -5.98 1.29 -3.74
N LEU A 55 -5.37 1.50 -2.58
CA LEU A 55 -5.58 0.64 -1.41
C LEU A 55 -6.94 0.85 -0.75
N THR A 56 -7.48 2.07 -0.78
CA THR A 56 -8.78 2.36 -0.13
C THR A 56 -9.98 2.08 -1.02
N THR A 57 -9.83 2.21 -2.34
CA THR A 57 -10.96 2.06 -3.27
C THR A 57 -10.89 0.81 -4.11
N GLY A 58 -9.72 0.21 -4.25
CA GLY A 58 -9.51 -0.93 -5.15
C GLY A 58 -9.30 -0.56 -6.60
N LEU A 59 -9.26 0.74 -6.94
CA LEU A 59 -8.97 1.18 -8.32
C LEU A 59 -7.53 0.78 -8.69
N GLY A 60 -7.38 0.08 -9.82
CA GLY A 60 -6.07 -0.35 -10.30
C GLY A 60 -5.30 0.76 -10.99
N TYR A 61 -4.03 0.50 -11.26
CA TYR A 61 -3.13 1.45 -11.92
C TYR A 61 -3.73 2.03 -13.22
N ASP A 62 -4.27 1.18 -14.09
CA ASP A 62 -4.81 1.64 -15.38
C ASP A 62 -6.01 2.57 -15.21
N ASN A 63 -6.88 2.27 -14.25
CA ASN A 63 -8.07 3.09 -14.00
C ASN A 63 -7.70 4.45 -13.40
N ILE A 64 -6.69 4.48 -12.55
CA ILE A 64 -6.18 5.75 -12.00
C ILE A 64 -5.54 6.57 -13.10
N CYS A 65 -4.74 5.93 -13.98
CA CYS A 65 -4.08 6.60 -15.11
C CYS A 65 -5.04 7.25 -16.10
N LYS A 66 -6.28 6.74 -16.19
CA LYS A 66 -7.30 7.37 -17.05
C LYS A 66 -7.70 8.74 -16.55
N ARG A 67 -7.50 9.03 -15.28
CA ARG A 67 -7.91 10.30 -14.66
C ARG A 67 -6.73 11.24 -14.43
N GLU A 68 -5.61 10.68 -13.98
CA GLU A 68 -4.41 11.45 -13.67
C GLU A 68 -3.17 10.66 -14.04
N TYR A 69 -2.14 11.36 -14.50
CA TYR A 69 -0.89 10.73 -14.86
C TYR A 69 -0.13 10.25 -13.63
N ILE A 70 0.24 8.96 -13.61
CA ILE A 70 1.11 8.42 -12.59
C ILE A 70 2.54 8.41 -13.16
N PRO A 71 3.50 9.13 -12.53
CA PRO A 71 4.85 9.30 -13.10
C PRO A 71 5.75 8.08 -12.90
N MET A 72 5.22 6.89 -13.19
CA MET A 72 6.02 5.65 -13.18
C MET A 72 5.28 4.52 -13.89
N GLN A 73 6.00 3.45 -14.18
CA GLN A 73 5.42 2.28 -14.84
C GLN A 73 4.63 1.43 -13.84
N ARG A 74 3.72 0.61 -14.38
CA ARG A 74 2.86 -0.26 -13.58
C ARG A 74 3.66 -1.16 -12.64
N LYS A 75 4.74 -1.77 -13.12
CA LYS A 75 5.53 -2.71 -12.30
C LYS A 75 6.14 -2.02 -11.09
N ASP A 76 6.62 -0.80 -11.25
CA ASP A 76 7.17 -0.02 -10.14
C ASP A 76 6.05 0.37 -9.17
N PHE A 77 4.90 0.81 -9.68
CA PHE A 77 3.74 1.12 -8.86
C PHE A 77 3.33 -0.08 -8.00
N GLN A 78 3.24 -1.26 -8.60
CA GLN A 78 2.90 -2.48 -7.85
C GLN A 78 3.93 -2.82 -6.80
N GLY A 79 5.20 -2.59 -7.09
CA GLY A 79 6.28 -2.78 -6.12
C GLY A 79 6.15 -1.85 -4.93
N TYR A 80 5.88 -0.57 -5.16
CA TYR A 80 5.67 0.40 -4.08
C TYR A 80 4.39 0.08 -3.30
N ARG A 81 3.34 -0.39 -3.97
CA ARG A 81 2.12 -0.82 -3.31
C ARG A 81 2.39 -1.94 -2.30
N ARG A 82 3.17 -2.95 -2.69
CA ARG A 82 3.56 -4.03 -1.77
C ARG A 82 4.34 -3.50 -0.58
N LYS A 83 5.22 -2.53 -0.81
CA LYS A 83 6.01 -1.91 0.26
C LYS A 83 5.12 -1.12 1.22
N VAL A 84 4.08 -0.46 0.71
CA VAL A 84 3.10 0.24 1.56
C VAL A 84 2.34 -0.75 2.45
N ILE A 85 1.94 -1.89 1.90
CA ILE A 85 1.26 -2.93 2.67
C ILE A 85 2.13 -3.36 3.86
N GLU A 86 3.42 -3.58 3.62
CA GLU A 86 4.37 -3.91 4.67
C GLU A 86 4.51 -2.78 5.69
N GLU A 87 4.68 -1.55 5.23
CA GLU A 87 4.86 -0.39 6.10
C GLU A 87 3.63 -0.14 6.98
N TYR A 88 2.43 -0.25 6.40
CA TYR A 88 1.19 -0.06 7.14
C TYR A 88 1.04 -1.12 8.25
N ASN A 89 1.32 -2.38 7.92
CA ASN A 89 1.30 -3.45 8.91
C ASN A 89 2.32 -3.18 10.03
N ARG A 90 3.50 -2.68 9.68
CA ARG A 90 4.55 -2.35 10.64
C ARG A 90 4.08 -1.24 11.60
N LEU A 91 3.51 -0.16 11.05
CA LEU A 91 3.02 0.96 11.87
C LEU A 91 1.89 0.54 12.79
N MET A 92 0.94 -0.23 12.28
CA MET A 92 -0.17 -0.73 13.11
C MET A 92 0.32 -1.64 14.22
N THR A 93 1.31 -2.47 13.93
CA THR A 93 1.92 -3.35 14.94
C THR A 93 2.62 -2.54 16.03
N LEU A 94 3.34 -1.48 15.64
CA LEU A 94 4.01 -0.59 16.59
C LEU A 94 3.03 0.10 17.54
N LEU A 95 1.81 0.36 17.07
CA LEU A 95 0.76 0.96 17.88
C LEU A 95 0.04 -0.06 18.78
N GLY A 96 0.48 -1.33 18.76
CA GLY A 96 -0.17 -2.38 19.51
C GLY A 96 -1.48 -2.85 18.91
N ARG A 97 -1.72 -2.60 17.63
CA ARG A 97 -2.94 -2.99 16.91
C ARG A 97 -2.59 -3.73 15.61
N PRO A 98 -1.91 -4.87 15.70
CA PRO A 98 -1.51 -5.62 14.51
C PRO A 98 -2.73 -6.08 13.71
N ILE A 99 -2.62 -5.99 12.39
CA ILE A 99 -3.68 -6.42 11.48
C ILE A 99 -3.67 -7.94 11.35
N ILE A 100 -2.48 -8.53 11.48
CA ILE A 100 -2.26 -9.97 11.33
C ILE A 100 -1.45 -10.53 12.47
#